data_e4247526ba71bfd06bc75a0877b7a7b2
#
_entry.id   e4247526ba71bfd06bc75a0877b7a7b2
#
_cell.length_a   1.000
_cell.length_b   1.000
_cell.length_c   1.000
_cell.angle_alpha   90.00
_cell.angle_beta   90.00
_cell.angle_gamma   90.00
#
_symmetry.space_group_name_H-M   'P 1'
#
loop_
_entity.id
_entity.type
_entity.pdbx_description
1 polymer ?
#
loop_
_entity_poly.entity_id
_entity_poly.type
_entity_poly.pdbx_seq_one_letter_code
_entity_poly.pdbx_strand_id
1 'polypeptide(L)'
;MSVPQRHGITVPFDGVPLHAHREWFEEIAALGYTDLWSAESGGADAFTPLALAAAWTPSLRLGTAIVPAYTRGAATLAETVASMVQAAPGRFALGIGTSSNVIVENWNGIKFEEPYRRVRDTIRFLRAALAGEKVTNEYDTFAVKGFRLGIRVDEIPPILVAALRPGMLRLAGREGDGAIINWLSADDVKSVVPHVGEDKEIVARIFVLPTDNDEAVRFIGKRAIAAYLNVPVYAAFHAWLGRGETLQPMWDAWKAGDREAATAAIPDDLVDDLIVHGTPNEIREHLARYAANGVTTPAPAFLAGPDDARRALREQAPSNA
;
A
#
# COMPACT_ATOMS: atom_id res chain seq x y z
N MET A 1 15.44 1.47 18.86
CA MET A 1 14.55 2.66 19.07
C MET A 1 13.22 2.30 18.46
N SER A 2 12.10 2.56 19.12
CA SER A 2 10.78 2.28 18.57
C SER A 2 10.54 3.14 17.31
N VAL A 3 9.92 2.54 16.28
CA VAL A 3 9.50 3.28 15.07
C VAL A 3 8.43 4.30 15.50
N PRO A 4 8.57 5.58 15.12
CA PRO A 4 7.59 6.60 15.53
C PRO A 4 6.24 6.35 14.86
N GLN A 5 5.16 6.63 15.60
CA GLN A 5 3.81 6.63 15.07
C GLN A 5 3.66 7.75 14.05
N ARG A 6 3.09 7.46 12.89
CA ARG A 6 2.86 8.39 11.78
C ARG A 6 1.39 8.38 11.36
N HIS A 7 0.98 9.40 10.62
CA HIS A 7 -0.40 9.57 10.13
C HIS A 7 -0.37 9.71 8.62
N GLY A 8 -0.54 8.58 7.94
CA GLY A 8 -0.56 8.54 6.48
C GLY A 8 -1.93 8.82 5.87
N ILE A 9 -1.95 9.07 4.59
CA ILE A 9 -3.16 9.09 3.76
C ILE A 9 -2.86 8.51 2.38
N THR A 10 -3.79 7.74 1.82
CA THR A 10 -3.67 7.18 0.47
C THR A 10 -4.10 8.21 -0.56
N VAL A 11 -3.27 8.42 -1.58
CA VAL A 11 -3.47 9.38 -2.68
C VAL A 11 -3.15 8.72 -4.04
N PRO A 12 -3.59 9.27 -5.19
CA PRO A 12 -4.49 10.41 -5.36
C PRO A 12 -5.93 10.07 -4.97
N PHE A 13 -6.76 11.09 -4.77
CA PHE A 13 -8.20 10.91 -4.52
C PHE A 13 -8.94 10.66 -5.82
N ASP A 14 -9.84 9.69 -5.80
CA ASP A 14 -10.67 9.36 -6.95
C ASP A 14 -11.55 10.55 -7.35
N GLY A 15 -11.69 10.76 -8.67
CA GLY A 15 -12.47 11.86 -9.22
C GLY A 15 -11.80 13.24 -9.18
N VAL A 16 -10.61 13.37 -8.58
CA VAL A 16 -9.83 14.62 -8.55
C VAL A 16 -8.69 14.54 -9.56
N PRO A 17 -8.60 15.43 -10.56
CA PRO A 17 -7.48 15.46 -11.50
C PRO A 17 -6.16 15.80 -10.79
N LEU A 18 -5.03 15.21 -11.24
CA LEU A 18 -3.73 15.38 -10.55
C LEU A 18 -3.32 16.85 -10.35
N HIS A 19 -3.56 17.73 -11.32
CA HIS A 19 -3.23 19.15 -11.21
C HIS A 19 -4.05 19.89 -10.12
N ALA A 20 -5.22 19.36 -9.74
CA ALA A 20 -6.07 19.92 -8.70
C ALA A 20 -5.71 19.41 -7.29
N HIS A 21 -4.76 18.47 -7.17
CA HIS A 21 -4.36 17.93 -5.86
C HIS A 21 -3.51 18.89 -5.03
N ARG A 22 -3.04 20.00 -5.60
CA ARG A 22 -2.21 20.95 -4.84
C ARG A 22 -2.88 21.41 -3.54
N GLU A 23 -4.10 21.90 -3.64
CA GLU A 23 -4.87 22.37 -2.47
C GLU A 23 -5.14 21.23 -1.46
N TRP A 24 -5.35 20.00 -1.95
CA TRP A 24 -5.55 18.84 -1.10
C TRP A 24 -4.27 18.50 -0.31
N PHE A 25 -3.13 18.51 -0.96
CA PHE A 25 -1.86 18.16 -0.29
C PHE A 25 -1.44 19.25 0.70
N GLU A 26 -1.66 20.52 0.38
CA GLU A 26 -1.44 21.63 1.30
C GLU A 26 -2.39 21.53 2.52
N GLU A 27 -3.66 21.17 2.31
CA GLU A 27 -4.63 20.94 3.39
C GLU A 27 -4.25 19.73 4.26
N ILE A 28 -3.85 18.60 3.66
CA ILE A 28 -3.36 17.41 4.37
C ILE A 28 -2.21 17.78 5.32
N ALA A 29 -1.23 18.54 4.83
CA ALA A 29 -0.13 19.00 5.65
C ALA A 29 -0.59 19.90 6.80
N ALA A 30 -1.52 20.81 6.54
CA ALA A 30 -2.07 21.73 7.55
C ALA A 30 -2.90 21.01 8.62
N LEU A 31 -3.54 19.89 8.27
CA LEU A 31 -4.32 19.06 9.19
C LEU A 31 -3.45 18.13 10.07
N GLY A 32 -2.13 18.12 9.89
CA GLY A 32 -1.20 17.35 10.72
C GLY A 32 -0.92 15.94 10.24
N TYR A 33 -1.36 15.55 9.06
CA TYR A 33 -0.90 14.30 8.44
C TYR A 33 0.59 14.39 8.15
N THR A 34 1.27 13.26 8.24
CA THR A 34 2.73 13.19 8.09
C THR A 34 3.18 12.57 6.79
N ASP A 35 2.34 11.75 6.15
CA ASP A 35 2.73 10.92 5.01
C ASP A 35 1.66 10.86 3.91
N LEU A 36 2.11 10.84 2.65
CA LEU A 36 1.29 10.51 1.49
C LEU A 36 1.75 9.18 0.89
N TRP A 37 0.81 8.27 0.63
CA TRP A 37 1.08 6.96 0.06
C TRP A 37 0.33 6.76 -1.25
N SER A 38 1.04 6.47 -2.34
CA SER A 38 0.48 6.28 -3.69
C SER A 38 0.78 4.90 -4.24
N ALA A 39 -0.12 4.34 -5.04
CA ALA A 39 -0.03 2.96 -5.54
C ALA A 39 -0.28 2.85 -7.04
N GLU A 40 0.24 1.80 -7.67
CA GLU A 40 -0.07 1.44 -9.06
C GLU A 40 -1.13 0.33 -9.10
N SER A 41 -2.39 0.72 -9.33
CA SER A 41 -3.52 -0.21 -9.35
C SER A 41 -4.58 0.13 -10.41
N GLY A 42 -4.17 0.78 -11.51
CA GLY A 42 -5.04 1.11 -12.65
C GLY A 42 -5.49 2.56 -12.73
N GLY A 43 -5.07 3.40 -11.77
CA GLY A 43 -5.25 4.86 -11.81
C GLY A 43 -3.98 5.58 -12.30
N ALA A 44 -3.52 6.57 -11.55
CA ALA A 44 -2.22 7.20 -11.78
C ALA A 44 -1.08 6.21 -11.47
N ASP A 45 0.11 6.44 -12.05
CA ASP A 45 1.31 5.77 -11.55
C ASP A 45 1.67 6.28 -10.15
N ALA A 46 2.46 5.50 -9.41
CA ALA A 46 2.69 5.85 -8.02
C ALA A 46 3.65 7.03 -7.82
N PHE A 47 4.51 7.35 -8.78
CA PHE A 47 5.54 8.39 -8.61
C PHE A 47 5.06 9.78 -8.98
N THR A 48 4.22 9.91 -10.01
CA THR A 48 3.75 11.22 -10.50
C THR A 48 3.01 12.03 -9.43
N PRO A 49 2.02 11.49 -8.69
CA PRO A 49 1.38 12.22 -7.60
C PRO A 49 2.36 12.65 -6.51
N LEU A 50 3.34 11.79 -6.18
CA LEU A 50 4.34 12.06 -5.15
C LEU A 50 5.37 13.12 -5.60
N ALA A 51 5.74 13.13 -6.88
CA ALA A 51 6.61 14.18 -7.45
C ALA A 51 5.94 15.56 -7.39
N LEU A 52 4.64 15.63 -7.70
CA LEU A 52 3.85 16.84 -7.52
C LEU A 52 3.77 17.26 -6.05
N ALA A 53 3.50 16.32 -5.15
CA ALA A 53 3.49 16.57 -3.71
C ALA A 53 4.86 17.06 -3.20
N ALA A 54 5.98 16.51 -3.68
CA ALA A 54 7.32 16.95 -3.34
C ALA A 54 7.55 18.43 -3.63
N ALA A 55 6.99 18.92 -4.76
CA ALA A 55 7.11 20.31 -5.19
C ALA A 55 6.16 21.25 -4.44
N TRP A 56 5.02 20.76 -3.96
CA TRP A 56 3.98 21.59 -3.34
C TRP A 56 4.01 21.58 -1.81
N THR A 57 4.52 20.51 -1.19
CA THR A 57 4.52 20.35 0.27
C THR A 57 5.90 19.93 0.80
N PRO A 58 6.62 20.83 1.50
CA PRO A 58 7.97 20.52 1.98
C PRO A 58 7.99 19.63 3.24
N SER A 59 6.88 19.45 3.93
CA SER A 59 6.82 18.76 5.23
C SER A 59 6.40 17.30 5.14
N LEU A 60 5.62 16.91 4.11
CA LEU A 60 5.08 15.55 4.01
C LEU A 60 6.15 14.55 3.56
N ARG A 61 6.19 13.41 4.21
CA ARG A 61 6.89 12.22 3.72
C ARG A 61 6.07 11.57 2.61
N LEU A 62 6.75 11.06 1.60
CA LEU A 62 6.15 10.53 0.38
C LEU A 62 6.54 9.07 0.21
N GLY A 63 5.56 8.20 0.03
CA GLY A 63 5.82 6.77 -0.11
C GLY A 63 5.00 6.11 -1.22
N THR A 64 5.58 5.13 -1.89
CA THR A 64 4.81 4.26 -2.77
C THR A 64 4.21 3.09 -1.98
N ALA A 65 2.95 2.71 -2.27
CA ALA A 65 2.25 1.62 -1.59
C ALA A 65 1.33 0.80 -2.51
N ILE A 66 1.86 0.21 -3.58
CA ILE A 66 3.27 -0.05 -3.92
C ILE A 66 3.54 0.14 -5.41
N VAL A 67 4.80 0.07 -5.81
CA VAL A 67 5.18 -0.18 -7.20
C VAL A 67 5.52 -1.65 -7.42
N PRO A 68 5.11 -2.25 -8.55
CA PRO A 68 5.46 -3.64 -8.89
C PRO A 68 6.96 -3.78 -9.22
N ALA A 69 7.59 -4.84 -8.71
CA ALA A 69 8.98 -5.17 -9.03
C ALA A 69 9.19 -5.63 -10.49
N TYR A 70 8.12 -5.75 -11.27
CA TYR A 70 8.12 -6.25 -12.64
C TYR A 70 8.01 -5.17 -13.70
N THR A 71 7.16 -4.17 -13.47
CA THR A 71 6.71 -3.22 -14.51
C THR A 71 7.76 -2.18 -14.87
N ARG A 72 8.79 -2.03 -14.03
CA ARG A 72 9.98 -1.22 -14.35
C ARG A 72 11.22 -2.08 -14.36
N GLY A 73 12.10 -1.88 -15.36
CA GLY A 73 13.45 -2.46 -15.33
C GLY A 73 14.19 -2.00 -14.08
N ALA A 74 15.03 -2.86 -13.52
CA ALA A 74 15.72 -2.59 -12.26
C ALA A 74 16.52 -1.27 -12.29
N ALA A 75 17.23 -1.00 -13.40
CA ALA A 75 17.99 0.24 -13.59
C ALA A 75 17.09 1.48 -13.59
N THR A 76 16.02 1.46 -14.38
CA THR A 76 15.03 2.57 -14.43
C THR A 76 14.38 2.80 -13.08
N LEU A 77 14.11 1.74 -12.31
CA LEU A 77 13.56 1.89 -10.96
C LEU A 77 14.57 2.59 -10.02
N ALA A 78 15.86 2.24 -10.10
CA ALA A 78 16.90 2.92 -9.33
C ALA A 78 17.02 4.41 -9.69
N GLU A 79 16.95 4.74 -10.99
CA GLU A 79 16.93 6.14 -11.48
C GLU A 79 15.70 6.90 -10.96
N THR A 80 14.52 6.26 -10.99
CA THR A 80 13.28 6.86 -10.49
C THR A 80 13.35 7.13 -8.99
N VAL A 81 13.83 6.15 -8.21
CA VAL A 81 14.01 6.29 -6.75
C VAL A 81 15.02 7.41 -6.42
N ALA A 82 16.15 7.46 -7.12
CA ALA A 82 17.14 8.52 -6.92
C ALA A 82 16.58 9.91 -7.26
N SER A 83 15.77 10.01 -8.31
CA SER A 83 15.08 11.25 -8.68
C SER A 83 14.09 11.69 -7.60
N MET A 84 13.35 10.77 -7.01
CA MET A 84 12.44 11.06 -5.89
C MET A 84 13.18 11.49 -4.63
N VAL A 85 14.33 10.87 -4.32
CA VAL A 85 15.19 11.29 -3.20
C VAL A 85 15.69 12.73 -3.40
N GLN A 86 16.07 13.11 -4.63
CA GLN A 86 16.45 14.49 -4.93
C GLN A 86 15.27 15.47 -4.85
N ALA A 87 14.08 15.05 -5.29
CA ALA A 87 12.87 15.89 -5.22
C ALA A 87 12.36 16.08 -3.79
N ALA A 88 12.59 15.10 -2.93
CA ALA A 88 12.13 15.09 -1.53
C ALA A 88 13.22 14.57 -0.58
N PRO A 89 14.32 15.33 -0.37
CA PRO A 89 15.45 14.89 0.46
C PRO A 89 15.02 14.48 1.87
N GLY A 90 15.40 13.27 2.31
CA GLY A 90 15.07 12.71 3.61
C GLY A 90 13.58 12.35 3.82
N ARG A 91 12.72 12.54 2.80
CA ARG A 91 11.27 12.39 2.91
C ARG A 91 10.65 11.33 1.98
N PHE A 92 11.45 10.60 1.24
CA PHE A 92 10.94 9.55 0.36
C PHE A 92 11.10 8.17 0.98
N ALA A 93 10.12 7.27 0.75
CA ALA A 93 10.18 5.85 1.06
C ALA A 93 9.70 5.04 -0.15
N LEU A 94 10.44 4.01 -0.52
CA LEU A 94 10.05 3.11 -1.58
C LEU A 94 9.25 1.94 -1.01
N GLY A 95 7.98 1.82 -1.39
CA GLY A 95 7.21 0.60 -1.20
C GLY A 95 7.20 -0.23 -2.49
N ILE A 96 7.68 -1.45 -2.42
CA ILE A 96 7.79 -2.37 -3.55
C ILE A 96 7.10 -3.70 -3.25
N GLY A 97 6.52 -4.32 -4.26
CA GLY A 97 5.87 -5.62 -4.10
C GLY A 97 5.76 -6.41 -5.38
N THR A 98 5.09 -7.55 -5.29
CA THR A 98 4.85 -8.41 -6.44
C THR A 98 3.76 -7.88 -7.36
N SER A 99 2.80 -7.12 -6.82
CA SER A 99 1.54 -6.85 -7.49
C SER A 99 0.73 -8.14 -7.73
N SER A 100 -0.05 -8.21 -8.80
CA SER A 100 -0.84 -9.37 -9.18
C SER A 100 -0.56 -9.79 -10.62
N ASN A 101 -0.88 -11.04 -10.94
CA ASN A 101 -0.81 -11.53 -12.32
C ASN A 101 -1.68 -10.71 -13.28
N VAL A 102 -2.80 -10.14 -12.81
CA VAL A 102 -3.64 -9.26 -13.64
C VAL A 102 -2.85 -8.03 -14.09
N ILE A 103 -2.20 -7.35 -13.17
CA ILE A 103 -1.44 -6.13 -13.49
C ILE A 103 -0.17 -6.49 -14.27
N VAL A 104 0.57 -7.51 -13.85
CA VAL A 104 1.87 -7.84 -14.44
C VAL A 104 1.71 -8.55 -15.79
N GLU A 105 0.87 -9.58 -15.87
CA GLU A 105 0.72 -10.36 -17.10
C GLU A 105 -0.33 -9.77 -18.04
N ASN A 106 -1.57 -9.56 -17.55
CA ASN A 106 -2.66 -9.21 -18.45
C ASN A 106 -2.56 -7.76 -18.93
N TRP A 107 -2.10 -6.82 -18.09
CA TRP A 107 -2.01 -5.41 -18.47
C TRP A 107 -0.65 -5.02 -19.07
N ASN A 108 0.43 -5.64 -18.60
CA ASN A 108 1.79 -5.26 -19.01
C ASN A 108 2.50 -6.31 -19.88
N GLY A 109 1.91 -7.50 -20.09
CA GLY A 109 2.50 -8.54 -20.93
C GLY A 109 3.82 -9.13 -20.38
N ILE A 110 4.06 -8.99 -19.09
CA ILE A 110 5.28 -9.46 -18.41
C ILE A 110 4.96 -10.76 -17.67
N LYS A 111 5.79 -11.79 -17.82
CA LYS A 111 5.58 -13.05 -17.10
C LYS A 111 5.66 -12.84 -15.59
N PHE A 112 4.67 -13.38 -14.86
CA PHE A 112 4.60 -13.34 -13.40
C PHE A 112 5.24 -14.59 -12.78
N GLU A 113 6.56 -14.67 -12.89
CA GLU A 113 7.37 -15.81 -12.43
C GLU A 113 8.20 -15.42 -11.21
N GLU A 114 8.43 -16.37 -10.30
CA GLU A 114 9.31 -16.23 -9.13
C GLU A 114 9.07 -14.95 -8.28
N PRO A 115 7.84 -14.61 -7.90
CA PRO A 115 7.51 -13.30 -7.31
C PRO A 115 8.28 -12.99 -6.03
N TYR A 116 8.54 -14.00 -5.19
CA TYR A 116 9.36 -13.82 -3.99
C TYR A 116 10.80 -13.45 -4.34
N ARG A 117 11.43 -14.18 -5.25
CA ARG A 117 12.82 -13.95 -5.68
C ARG A 117 12.92 -12.62 -6.42
N ARG A 118 11.94 -12.29 -7.26
CA ARG A 118 11.91 -11.03 -8.00
C ARG A 118 11.98 -9.82 -7.08
N VAL A 119 11.16 -9.77 -6.04
CA VAL A 119 11.20 -8.68 -5.04
C VAL A 119 12.52 -8.67 -4.30
N ARG A 120 13.00 -9.82 -3.81
CA ARG A 120 14.29 -9.91 -3.12
C ARG A 120 15.45 -9.40 -3.97
N ASP A 121 15.55 -9.86 -5.19
CA ASP A 121 16.64 -9.51 -6.11
C ASP A 121 16.60 -8.03 -6.48
N THR A 122 15.40 -7.48 -6.67
CA THR A 122 15.21 -6.03 -6.92
C THR A 122 15.66 -5.21 -5.71
N ILE A 123 15.33 -5.59 -4.48
CA ILE A 123 15.80 -4.89 -3.27
C ILE A 123 17.31 -4.91 -3.19
N ARG A 124 17.93 -6.06 -3.38
CA ARG A 124 19.40 -6.21 -3.32
C ARG A 124 20.10 -5.36 -4.38
N PHE A 125 19.57 -5.36 -5.60
CA PHE A 125 20.05 -4.49 -6.66
C PHE A 125 19.92 -3.01 -6.29
N LEU A 126 18.75 -2.59 -5.82
CA LEU A 126 18.49 -1.20 -5.47
C LEU A 126 19.43 -0.71 -4.36
N ARG A 127 19.66 -1.50 -3.32
CA ARG A 127 20.59 -1.14 -2.25
C ARG A 127 22.01 -0.90 -2.77
N ALA A 128 22.53 -1.77 -3.61
CA ALA A 128 23.86 -1.61 -4.22
C ALA A 128 23.92 -0.39 -5.16
N ALA A 129 22.90 -0.22 -6.02
CA ALA A 129 22.83 0.89 -6.97
C ALA A 129 22.70 2.26 -6.27
N LEU A 130 21.83 2.37 -5.27
CA LEU A 130 21.63 3.60 -4.50
C LEU A 130 22.82 3.93 -3.59
N ALA A 131 23.60 2.93 -3.18
CA ALA A 131 24.90 3.14 -2.51
C ALA A 131 26.00 3.67 -3.45
N GLY A 132 25.73 3.80 -4.76
CA GLY A 132 26.67 4.32 -5.77
C GLY A 132 27.61 3.27 -6.34
N GLU A 133 27.35 1.97 -6.09
CA GLU A 133 28.16 0.89 -6.63
C GLU A 133 27.99 0.76 -8.15
N LYS A 134 29.04 0.29 -8.83
CA LYS A 134 28.94 -0.18 -10.21
C LYS A 134 28.49 -1.62 -10.20
N VAL A 135 27.20 -1.85 -10.44
CA VAL A 135 26.58 -3.17 -10.35
C VAL A 135 26.82 -3.98 -11.63
N THR A 136 27.47 -5.12 -11.47
CA THR A 136 27.52 -6.21 -12.44
C THR A 136 27.23 -7.49 -11.68
N ASN A 137 26.02 -8.01 -11.82
CA ASN A 137 25.58 -9.18 -11.05
C ASN A 137 24.50 -9.97 -11.81
N GLU A 138 24.56 -11.29 -11.67
CA GLU A 138 23.53 -12.22 -12.09
C GLU A 138 22.67 -12.58 -10.85
N TYR A 139 21.43 -12.05 -10.82
CA TYR A 139 20.44 -12.39 -9.82
C TYR A 139 19.63 -13.59 -10.28
N ASP A 140 18.87 -14.23 -9.41
CA ASP A 140 18.04 -15.39 -9.81
C ASP A 140 17.00 -15.03 -10.88
N THR A 141 16.51 -13.79 -10.90
CA THR A 141 15.38 -13.36 -11.75
C THR A 141 15.75 -12.37 -12.85
N PHE A 142 16.94 -11.81 -12.84
CA PHE A 142 17.46 -10.91 -13.88
C PHE A 142 18.98 -10.71 -13.72
N ALA A 143 19.62 -10.21 -14.79
CA ALA A 143 21.02 -9.85 -14.75
C ALA A 143 21.22 -8.36 -15.04
N VAL A 144 22.23 -7.76 -14.41
CA VAL A 144 22.67 -6.38 -14.65
C VAL A 144 24.15 -6.37 -14.98
N LYS A 145 24.56 -5.62 -16.00
CA LYS A 145 25.96 -5.54 -16.42
C LYS A 145 26.41 -4.08 -16.50
N GLY A 146 27.29 -3.70 -15.57
CA GLY A 146 27.98 -2.42 -15.62
C GLY A 146 27.13 -1.19 -15.30
N PHE A 147 25.96 -1.35 -14.66
CA PHE A 147 25.12 -0.23 -14.27
C PHE A 147 25.76 0.56 -13.14
N ARG A 148 25.78 1.87 -13.27
CA ARG A 148 26.11 2.81 -12.20
C ARG A 148 25.14 3.97 -12.26
N LEU A 149 24.51 4.27 -11.14
CA LEU A 149 23.63 5.41 -11.02
C LEU A 149 24.40 6.73 -11.27
N GLY A 150 23.87 7.59 -12.14
CA GLY A 150 24.49 8.89 -12.47
C GLY A 150 24.18 9.99 -11.46
N ILE A 151 23.25 9.72 -10.54
CA ILE A 151 22.82 10.64 -9.47
C ILE A 151 23.40 10.15 -8.15
N ARG A 152 23.99 11.04 -7.37
CA ARG A 152 24.40 10.72 -6.00
C ARG A 152 23.17 10.72 -5.08
N VAL A 153 23.03 9.69 -4.29
CA VAL A 153 22.03 9.53 -3.22
C VAL A 153 22.79 9.65 -1.88
N ASP A 154 22.55 10.72 -1.16
CA ASP A 154 23.24 10.97 0.13
C ASP A 154 22.66 10.11 1.25
N GLU A 155 21.36 9.82 1.20
CA GLU A 155 20.67 8.94 2.14
C GLU A 155 19.79 7.96 1.36
N ILE A 156 20.08 6.66 1.51
CA ILE A 156 19.26 5.61 0.88
C ILE A 156 17.88 5.61 1.53
N PRO A 157 16.79 5.78 0.76
CA PRO A 157 15.45 5.81 1.32
C PRO A 157 15.07 4.46 1.90
N PRO A 158 14.21 4.40 2.92
CA PRO A 158 13.64 3.15 3.39
C PRO A 158 12.96 2.38 2.25
N ILE A 159 13.19 1.06 2.21
CA ILE A 159 12.56 0.15 1.26
C ILE A 159 11.59 -0.76 2.02
N LEU A 160 10.30 -0.49 1.84
CA LEU A 160 9.22 -1.26 2.45
C LEU A 160 8.68 -2.30 1.46
N VAL A 161 8.37 -3.48 1.96
CA VAL A 161 7.92 -4.59 1.12
C VAL A 161 6.45 -4.87 1.32
N ALA A 162 5.67 -4.88 0.23
CA ALA A 162 4.29 -5.35 0.29
C ALA A 162 4.26 -6.84 0.65
N ALA A 163 3.62 -7.16 1.74
CA ALA A 163 3.63 -8.48 2.30
C ALA A 163 2.30 -8.83 2.97
N LEU A 164 1.79 -10.02 2.71
CA LEU A 164 0.54 -10.52 3.26
C LEU A 164 0.76 -11.79 4.09
N ARG A 165 1.62 -12.71 3.66
CA ARG A 165 1.82 -14.01 4.28
C ARG A 165 3.25 -14.19 4.79
N PRO A 166 3.48 -15.16 5.71
CA PRO A 166 4.73 -15.32 6.45
C PRO A 166 6.02 -15.30 5.60
N GLY A 167 5.99 -15.86 4.38
CA GLY A 167 7.17 -15.87 3.49
C GLY A 167 7.62 -14.46 3.12
N MET A 168 6.70 -13.63 2.60
CA MET A 168 7.00 -12.27 2.19
C MET A 168 7.17 -11.34 3.40
N LEU A 169 6.42 -11.55 4.49
CA LEU A 169 6.57 -10.79 5.74
C LEU A 169 7.98 -10.96 6.32
N ARG A 170 8.51 -12.19 6.36
CA ARG A 170 9.90 -12.42 6.76
C ARG A 170 10.93 -11.83 5.79
N LEU A 171 10.61 -11.76 4.48
CA LEU A 171 11.46 -11.03 3.53
C LEU A 171 11.50 -9.54 3.85
N ALA A 172 10.33 -8.94 4.14
CA ALA A 172 10.21 -7.55 4.54
C ALA A 172 11.07 -7.24 5.77
N GLY A 173 11.03 -8.10 6.78
CA GLY A 173 11.87 -7.96 7.98
C GLY A 173 13.36 -8.13 7.73
N ARG A 174 13.75 -9.07 6.87
CA ARG A 174 15.16 -9.41 6.65
C ARG A 174 15.88 -8.53 5.62
N GLU A 175 15.23 -8.21 4.51
CA GLU A 175 15.84 -7.50 3.39
C GLU A 175 15.32 -6.04 3.27
N GLY A 176 14.10 -5.77 3.79
CA GLY A 176 13.48 -4.47 3.83
C GLY A 176 13.65 -3.73 5.16
N ASP A 177 13.17 -2.50 5.18
CA ASP A 177 13.13 -1.65 6.36
C ASP A 177 11.75 -1.71 7.06
N GLY A 178 10.80 -2.42 6.46
CA GLY A 178 9.46 -2.63 6.98
C GLY A 178 8.52 -3.29 5.97
N ALA A 179 7.24 -3.35 6.30
CA ALA A 179 6.21 -3.96 5.47
C ALA A 179 5.08 -2.98 5.13
N ILE A 180 4.46 -3.20 3.97
CA ILE A 180 3.19 -2.58 3.60
C ILE A 180 2.14 -3.68 3.54
N ILE A 181 1.06 -3.50 4.29
CA ILE A 181 -0.04 -4.45 4.43
C ILE A 181 -1.36 -3.80 4.02
N ASN A 182 -2.30 -4.61 3.54
CA ASN A 182 -3.64 -4.16 3.20
C ASN A 182 -4.65 -5.33 3.23
N TRP A 183 -5.93 -5.01 3.15
CA TRP A 183 -7.02 -6.00 3.14
C TRP A 183 -6.96 -6.95 4.33
N LEU A 184 -6.82 -6.42 5.54
CA LEU A 184 -6.85 -7.17 6.78
C LEU A 184 -7.56 -6.34 7.85
N SER A 185 -8.12 -7.01 8.85
CA SER A 185 -8.72 -6.34 10.00
C SER A 185 -7.67 -5.81 10.98
N ALA A 186 -8.10 -4.94 11.88
CA ALA A 186 -7.22 -4.48 12.96
C ALA A 186 -6.69 -5.65 13.81
N ASP A 187 -7.50 -6.68 14.03
CA ASP A 187 -7.09 -7.85 14.81
C ASP A 187 -6.14 -8.79 14.06
N ASP A 188 -6.26 -8.89 12.73
CA ASP A 188 -5.31 -9.66 11.90
C ASP A 188 -3.88 -9.12 11.97
N VAL A 189 -3.72 -7.83 12.27
CA VAL A 189 -2.39 -7.19 12.42
C VAL A 189 -1.54 -7.95 13.44
N LYS A 190 -2.14 -8.45 14.51
CA LYS A 190 -1.47 -9.25 15.56
C LYS A 190 -0.84 -10.55 15.00
N SER A 191 -1.43 -11.11 13.93
CA SER A 191 -0.88 -12.30 13.27
C SER A 191 0.21 -11.97 12.26
N VAL A 192 0.24 -10.74 11.73
CA VAL A 192 1.14 -10.30 10.65
C VAL A 192 2.45 -9.73 11.21
N VAL A 193 2.36 -8.80 12.15
CA VAL A 193 3.51 -8.04 12.70
C VAL A 193 4.64 -8.92 13.23
N PRO A 194 4.39 -10.02 13.96
CA PRO A 194 5.46 -10.88 14.48
C PRO A 194 6.37 -11.50 13.41
N HIS A 195 5.88 -11.62 12.17
CA HIS A 195 6.68 -12.13 11.06
C HIS A 195 7.62 -11.10 10.44
N VAL A 196 7.39 -9.80 10.67
CA VAL A 196 8.23 -8.71 10.14
C VAL A 196 9.33 -8.35 11.12
N GLY A 197 9.01 -8.23 12.40
CA GLY A 197 9.93 -7.86 13.49
C GLY A 197 9.50 -6.57 14.18
N GLU A 198 9.86 -6.47 15.47
CA GLU A 198 9.36 -5.41 16.38
C GLU A 198 9.89 -4.00 16.05
N ASP A 199 11.09 -3.89 15.47
CA ASP A 199 11.73 -2.61 15.14
C ASP A 199 11.52 -2.19 13.66
N LYS A 200 10.50 -2.74 12.99
CA LYS A 200 10.23 -2.49 11.58
C LYS A 200 9.01 -1.60 11.38
N GLU A 201 9.08 -0.75 10.37
CA GLU A 201 7.94 0.07 9.99
C GLU A 201 6.84 -0.80 9.38
N ILE A 202 5.59 -0.60 9.83
CA ILE A 202 4.39 -1.25 9.30
C ILE A 202 3.43 -0.19 8.79
N VAL A 203 3.33 -0.08 7.48
CA VAL A 203 2.35 0.78 6.81
C VAL A 203 1.12 -0.05 6.47
N ALA A 204 -0.05 0.37 6.91
CA ALA A 204 -1.30 -0.30 6.56
C ALA A 204 -2.17 0.61 5.69
N ARG A 205 -2.46 0.17 4.46
CA ARG A 205 -3.53 0.77 3.67
C ARG A 205 -4.87 0.26 4.18
N ILE A 206 -5.68 1.16 4.74
CA ILE A 206 -6.94 0.83 5.40
C ILE A 206 -8.09 1.44 4.60
N PHE A 207 -9.03 0.62 4.17
CA PHE A 207 -10.20 1.10 3.42
C PHE A 207 -11.23 1.70 4.36
N VAL A 208 -11.66 2.92 4.05
CA VAL A 208 -12.59 3.70 4.88
C VAL A 208 -13.78 4.15 4.05
N LEU A 209 -14.98 3.83 4.50
CA LEU A 209 -16.25 4.40 4.04
C LEU A 209 -16.71 5.42 5.08
N PRO A 210 -16.61 6.74 4.83
CA PRO A 210 -16.91 7.77 5.82
C PRO A 210 -18.43 8.02 5.92
N THR A 211 -19.18 7.01 6.34
CA THR A 211 -20.63 7.04 6.51
C THR A 211 -21.09 6.02 7.55
N ASP A 212 -22.17 6.34 8.24
CA ASP A 212 -22.92 5.47 9.16
C ASP A 212 -24.17 4.86 8.49
N ASN A 213 -24.37 5.09 7.19
CA ASN A 213 -25.44 4.47 6.42
C ASN A 213 -25.15 3.00 6.16
N ASP A 214 -25.76 2.10 6.92
CA ASP A 214 -25.51 0.66 6.86
C ASP A 214 -25.76 0.08 5.47
N GLU A 215 -26.82 0.48 4.76
CA GLU A 215 -27.13 0.00 3.40
C GLU A 215 -25.98 0.35 2.42
N ALA A 216 -25.48 1.58 2.48
CA ALA A 216 -24.35 2.02 1.65
C ALA A 216 -23.07 1.25 2.01
N VAL A 217 -22.80 1.01 3.29
CA VAL A 217 -21.66 0.24 3.78
C VAL A 217 -21.70 -1.18 3.25
N ARG A 218 -22.84 -1.88 3.38
CA ARG A 218 -22.99 -3.26 2.85
C ARG A 218 -22.86 -3.30 1.34
N PHE A 219 -23.48 -2.38 0.63
CA PHE A 219 -23.43 -2.33 -0.83
C PHE A 219 -22.01 -2.08 -1.37
N ILE A 220 -21.34 -1.04 -0.88
CA ILE A 220 -20.01 -0.67 -1.36
C ILE A 220 -18.96 -1.64 -0.83
N GLY A 221 -19.01 -1.98 0.47
CA GLY A 221 -18.05 -2.85 1.13
C GLY A 221 -18.01 -4.26 0.53
N LYS A 222 -19.16 -4.91 0.35
CA LYS A 222 -19.23 -6.24 -0.27
C LYS A 222 -18.69 -6.25 -1.70
N ARG A 223 -18.99 -5.21 -2.49
CA ARG A 223 -18.45 -5.09 -3.86
C ARG A 223 -16.94 -4.92 -3.87
N ALA A 224 -16.39 -4.08 -2.98
CA ALA A 224 -14.97 -3.88 -2.84
C ALA A 224 -14.28 -5.19 -2.41
N ILE A 225 -14.81 -5.87 -1.40
CA ILE A 225 -14.31 -7.16 -0.92
C ILE A 225 -14.33 -8.21 -2.04
N ALA A 226 -15.46 -8.38 -2.74
CA ALA A 226 -15.58 -9.33 -3.83
C ALA A 226 -14.56 -9.06 -4.96
N ALA A 227 -14.37 -7.79 -5.32
CA ALA A 227 -13.45 -7.39 -6.38
C ALA A 227 -11.97 -7.67 -6.04
N TYR A 228 -11.60 -7.60 -4.77
CA TYR A 228 -10.20 -7.80 -4.34
C TYR A 228 -9.91 -9.21 -3.84
N LEU A 229 -10.77 -9.77 -2.99
CA LEU A 229 -10.47 -11.05 -2.32
C LEU A 229 -10.61 -12.27 -3.23
N ASN A 230 -11.16 -12.12 -4.44
CA ASN A 230 -11.13 -13.16 -5.47
C ASN A 230 -9.74 -13.32 -6.12
N VAL A 231 -8.85 -12.32 -6.02
CA VAL A 231 -7.49 -12.42 -6.56
C VAL A 231 -6.69 -13.46 -5.78
N PRO A 232 -5.98 -14.41 -6.43
CA PRO A 232 -5.37 -15.55 -5.76
C PRO A 232 -4.47 -15.24 -4.57
N VAL A 233 -3.74 -14.11 -4.62
CA VAL A 233 -2.86 -13.71 -3.51
C VAL A 233 -3.66 -13.32 -2.27
N TYR A 234 -4.78 -12.63 -2.42
CA TYR A 234 -5.67 -12.25 -1.32
C TYR A 234 -6.51 -13.43 -0.83
N ALA A 235 -7.02 -14.26 -1.73
CA ALA A 235 -7.72 -15.50 -1.35
C ALA A 235 -6.84 -16.38 -0.46
N ALA A 236 -5.58 -16.62 -0.87
CA ALA A 236 -4.63 -17.38 -0.07
C ALA A 236 -4.25 -16.68 1.25
N PHE A 237 -4.29 -15.36 1.31
CA PHE A 237 -4.05 -14.59 2.53
C PHE A 237 -5.21 -14.75 3.52
N HIS A 238 -6.44 -14.58 3.08
CA HIS A 238 -7.62 -14.76 3.93
C HIS A 238 -7.84 -16.21 4.35
N ALA A 239 -7.49 -17.19 3.50
CA ALA A 239 -7.46 -18.59 3.91
C ALA A 239 -6.42 -18.84 5.03
N TRP A 240 -5.24 -18.20 4.96
CA TRP A 240 -4.23 -18.26 6.02
C TRP A 240 -4.70 -17.58 7.32
N LEU A 241 -5.50 -16.52 7.23
CA LEU A 241 -6.13 -15.86 8.37
C LEU A 241 -7.36 -16.62 8.94
N GLY A 242 -7.67 -17.80 8.41
CA GLY A 242 -8.76 -18.64 8.90
C GLY A 242 -10.14 -18.37 8.25
N ARG A 243 -10.22 -17.51 7.24
CA ARG A 243 -11.48 -17.16 6.56
C ARG A 243 -11.75 -17.99 5.30
N GLY A 244 -11.05 -19.12 5.12
CA GLY A 244 -11.19 -19.96 3.92
C GLY A 244 -12.61 -20.45 3.71
N GLU A 245 -13.22 -21.06 4.73
CA GLU A 245 -14.60 -21.58 4.66
C GLU A 245 -15.63 -20.46 4.47
N THR A 246 -15.47 -19.35 5.16
CA THR A 246 -16.36 -18.18 5.07
C THR A 246 -16.39 -17.57 3.66
N LEU A 247 -15.24 -17.51 2.99
CA LEU A 247 -15.11 -16.90 1.66
C LEU A 247 -15.27 -17.89 0.50
N GLN A 248 -15.31 -19.19 0.75
CA GLN A 248 -15.44 -20.20 -0.30
C GLN A 248 -16.68 -19.98 -1.19
N PRO A 249 -17.88 -19.70 -0.66
CA PRO A 249 -19.05 -19.43 -1.50
C PRO A 249 -18.86 -18.22 -2.44
N MET A 250 -18.21 -17.18 -1.95
CA MET A 250 -17.88 -15.99 -2.78
C MET A 250 -16.92 -16.36 -3.91
N TRP A 251 -15.86 -17.11 -3.63
CA TRP A 251 -14.89 -17.54 -4.65
C TRP A 251 -15.52 -18.45 -5.71
N ASP A 252 -16.39 -19.38 -5.31
CA ASP A 252 -17.09 -20.28 -6.22
C ASP A 252 -18.04 -19.52 -7.16
N ALA A 253 -18.85 -18.61 -6.62
CA ALA A 253 -19.73 -17.75 -7.39
C ALA A 253 -18.96 -16.83 -8.35
N TRP A 254 -17.86 -16.23 -7.86
CA TRP A 254 -16.98 -15.39 -8.70
C TRP A 254 -16.39 -16.17 -9.88
N LYS A 255 -15.91 -17.38 -9.63
CA LYS A 255 -15.36 -18.28 -10.66
C LYS A 255 -16.43 -18.72 -11.67
N ALA A 256 -17.66 -18.90 -11.23
CA ALA A 256 -18.80 -19.18 -12.10
C ALA A 256 -19.28 -17.97 -12.93
N GLY A 257 -18.72 -16.78 -12.68
CA GLY A 257 -19.11 -15.53 -13.36
C GLY A 257 -20.30 -14.81 -12.72
N ASP A 258 -20.88 -15.35 -11.66
CA ASP A 258 -22.01 -14.80 -10.93
C ASP A 258 -21.55 -13.75 -9.91
N ARG A 259 -21.50 -12.49 -10.34
CA ARG A 259 -21.05 -11.37 -9.53
C ARG A 259 -22.03 -10.98 -8.43
N GLU A 260 -23.31 -11.20 -8.67
CA GLU A 260 -24.38 -10.93 -7.71
C GLU A 260 -24.32 -11.93 -6.56
N ALA A 261 -24.32 -13.24 -6.87
CA ALA A 261 -24.15 -14.28 -5.87
C ALA A 261 -22.83 -14.16 -5.10
N ALA A 262 -21.72 -13.83 -5.78
CA ALA A 262 -20.44 -13.61 -5.12
C ALA A 262 -20.51 -12.46 -4.10
N THR A 263 -21.13 -11.36 -4.45
CA THR A 263 -21.30 -10.21 -3.54
C THR A 263 -22.25 -10.55 -2.38
N ALA A 264 -23.35 -11.24 -2.66
CA ALA A 264 -24.34 -11.67 -1.65
C ALA A 264 -23.76 -12.66 -0.64
N ALA A 265 -22.80 -13.49 -1.05
CA ALA A 265 -22.16 -14.51 -0.20
C ALA A 265 -21.21 -13.92 0.86
N ILE A 266 -20.89 -12.62 0.81
CA ILE A 266 -20.00 -11.98 1.78
C ILE A 266 -20.79 -11.64 3.05
N PRO A 267 -20.40 -12.16 4.24
CA PRO A 267 -21.06 -11.84 5.50
C PRO A 267 -20.88 -10.36 5.89
N ASP A 268 -21.85 -9.84 6.62
CA ASP A 268 -21.84 -8.43 7.06
C ASP A 268 -20.73 -8.15 8.08
N ASP A 269 -20.48 -9.07 8.99
CA ASP A 269 -19.39 -9.00 9.96
C ASP A 269 -18.00 -8.92 9.30
N LEU A 270 -17.82 -9.58 8.16
CA LEU A 270 -16.58 -9.45 7.39
C LEU A 270 -16.43 -8.07 6.76
N VAL A 271 -17.53 -7.40 6.39
CA VAL A 271 -17.48 -6.01 5.95
C VAL A 271 -17.06 -5.12 7.11
N ASP A 272 -17.62 -5.31 8.30
CA ASP A 272 -17.29 -4.54 9.51
C ASP A 272 -15.82 -4.73 9.93
N ASP A 273 -15.26 -5.93 9.71
CA ASP A 273 -13.87 -6.24 9.98
C ASP A 273 -12.89 -5.55 9.01
N LEU A 274 -13.21 -5.52 7.71
CA LEU A 274 -12.27 -5.14 6.65
C LEU A 274 -12.45 -3.71 6.13
N ILE A 275 -13.61 -3.12 6.32
CA ILE A 275 -13.94 -1.75 5.90
C ILE A 275 -14.25 -0.92 7.13
N VAL A 276 -13.42 0.06 7.39
CA VAL A 276 -13.66 1.02 8.48
C VAL A 276 -14.80 1.95 8.08
N HIS A 277 -15.84 2.07 8.91
CA HIS A 277 -17.02 2.89 8.62
C HIS A 277 -17.65 3.40 9.92
N GLY A 278 -18.69 4.23 9.82
CA GLY A 278 -19.45 4.76 10.93
C GLY A 278 -19.32 6.27 11.06
N THR A 279 -19.66 6.78 12.24
CA THR A 279 -19.45 8.18 12.64
C THR A 279 -17.95 8.53 12.68
N PRO A 280 -17.57 9.81 12.64
CA PRO A 280 -16.16 10.20 12.73
C PRO A 280 -15.42 9.64 13.97
N ASN A 281 -16.11 9.48 15.09
CA ASN A 281 -15.52 8.91 16.31
C ASN A 281 -15.26 7.39 16.16
N GLU A 282 -16.24 6.65 15.66
CA GLU A 282 -16.11 5.22 15.42
C GLU A 282 -14.97 4.91 14.44
N ILE A 283 -14.84 5.71 13.38
CA ILE A 283 -13.73 5.59 12.42
C ILE A 283 -12.39 5.83 13.12
N ARG A 284 -12.27 6.88 13.97
CA ARG A 284 -11.03 7.14 14.73
C ARG A 284 -10.68 5.98 15.66
N GLU A 285 -11.65 5.49 16.42
CA GLU A 285 -11.45 4.35 17.32
C GLU A 285 -11.02 3.10 16.56
N HIS A 286 -11.63 2.82 15.41
CA HIS A 286 -11.24 1.69 14.59
C HIS A 286 -9.82 1.84 14.02
N LEU A 287 -9.45 3.00 13.50
CA LEU A 287 -8.09 3.29 13.03
C LEU A 287 -7.06 3.18 14.16
N ALA A 288 -7.41 3.64 15.37
CA ALA A 288 -6.56 3.52 16.55
C ALA A 288 -6.30 2.05 16.95
N ARG A 289 -7.24 1.13 16.71
CA ARG A 289 -7.04 -0.32 16.93
C ARG A 289 -5.93 -0.88 16.03
N TYR A 290 -5.81 -0.43 14.78
CA TYR A 290 -4.68 -0.83 13.93
C TYR A 290 -3.34 -0.40 14.52
N ALA A 291 -3.25 0.85 14.99
CA ALA A 291 -2.05 1.37 15.64
C ALA A 291 -1.72 0.60 16.94
N ALA A 292 -2.72 0.35 17.78
CA ALA A 292 -2.56 -0.41 19.02
C ALA A 292 -2.07 -1.85 18.77
N ASN A 293 -2.37 -2.44 17.62
CA ASN A 293 -1.96 -3.79 17.23
C ASN A 293 -0.62 -3.83 16.45
N GLY A 294 0.07 -2.70 16.29
CA GLY A 294 1.44 -2.65 15.78
C GLY A 294 1.61 -1.99 14.40
N VAL A 295 0.56 -1.39 13.83
CA VAL A 295 0.71 -0.53 12.65
C VAL A 295 1.35 0.78 13.07
N THR A 296 2.50 1.12 12.48
CA THR A 296 3.20 2.37 12.77
C THR A 296 2.72 3.54 11.90
N THR A 297 2.15 3.22 10.73
CA THR A 297 1.63 4.21 9.79
C THR A 297 0.29 3.75 9.21
N PRO A 298 -0.84 4.01 9.89
CA PRO A 298 -2.16 3.88 9.27
C PRO A 298 -2.27 4.85 8.08
N ALA A 299 -2.68 4.33 6.93
CA ALA A 299 -2.85 5.10 5.69
C ALA A 299 -4.28 4.87 5.14
N PRO A 300 -5.29 5.59 5.65
CA PRO A 300 -6.66 5.53 5.15
C PRO A 300 -6.75 5.72 3.64
N ALA A 301 -7.58 4.91 3.00
CA ALA A 301 -7.97 5.00 1.61
C ALA A 301 -9.49 5.18 1.57
N PHE A 302 -9.96 6.38 1.28
CA PHE A 302 -11.39 6.67 1.29
C PHE A 302 -12.08 6.08 0.06
N LEU A 303 -13.08 5.24 0.29
CA LEU A 303 -13.99 4.72 -0.73
C LEU A 303 -15.18 5.69 -0.89
N ALA A 304 -14.90 6.91 -1.32
CA ALA A 304 -15.85 8.01 -1.35
C ALA A 304 -15.55 8.99 -2.48
N GLY A 305 -16.57 9.72 -2.92
CA GLY A 305 -16.38 10.83 -3.85
C GLY A 305 -15.59 11.99 -3.22
N PRO A 306 -15.15 12.97 -4.04
CA PRO A 306 -14.26 14.03 -3.59
C PRO A 306 -14.77 14.82 -2.36
N ASP A 307 -16.04 15.19 -2.33
CA ASP A 307 -16.60 16.00 -1.24
C ASP A 307 -16.59 15.24 0.09
N ASP A 308 -17.03 13.97 0.09
CA ASP A 308 -17.04 13.12 1.27
C ASP A 308 -15.63 12.75 1.71
N ALA A 309 -14.71 12.49 0.76
CA ALA A 309 -13.31 12.23 1.07
C ALA A 309 -12.66 13.46 1.75
N ARG A 310 -12.95 14.68 1.26
CA ARG A 310 -12.42 15.92 1.84
C ARG A 310 -13.00 16.20 3.23
N ARG A 311 -14.30 15.92 3.43
CA ARG A 311 -14.94 15.99 4.76
C ARG A 311 -14.27 14.99 5.71
N ALA A 312 -14.14 13.73 5.32
CA ALA A 312 -13.51 12.69 6.13
C ALA A 312 -12.06 13.02 6.46
N LEU A 313 -11.29 13.56 5.52
CA LEU A 313 -9.93 14.03 5.74
C LEU A 313 -9.84 15.04 6.91
N ARG A 314 -10.76 15.96 6.99
CA ARG A 314 -10.84 16.95 8.09
C ARG A 314 -11.30 16.33 9.39
N GLU A 315 -12.32 15.46 9.35
CA GLU A 315 -12.88 14.78 10.52
C GLU A 315 -11.88 13.81 11.16
N GLN A 316 -11.01 13.19 10.36
CA GLN A 316 -9.98 12.25 10.82
C GLN A 316 -8.60 12.90 11.00
N ALA A 317 -8.52 14.23 10.98
CA ALA A 317 -7.25 14.95 11.08
C ALA A 317 -6.52 14.63 12.39
N PRO A 318 -5.20 14.33 12.34
CA PRO A 318 -4.40 14.12 13.55
C PRO A 318 -4.42 15.30 14.53
N SER A 319 -4.63 16.51 14.05
CA SER A 319 -4.77 17.71 14.90
C SER A 319 -6.05 17.71 15.76
N ASN A 320 -6.99 16.79 15.50
CA ASN A 320 -8.23 16.64 16.27
C ASN A 320 -8.13 15.49 17.31
N ALA A 321 -7.00 14.78 17.39
CA ALA A 321 -6.78 13.61 18.24
C ALA A 321 -6.23 13.98 19.63
#